data_ec696fec0096ea6d3c5135cb3fc3f3c0
#
_entry.id   ec696fec0096ea6d3c5135cb3fc3f3c0
#
_cell.length_a   1.000
_cell.length_b   1.000
_cell.length_c   1.000
_cell.angle_alpha   90.00
_cell.angle_beta   90.00
_cell.angle_gamma   90.00
#
_symmetry.space_group_name_H-M   'P 1'
#
loop_
_entity.id
_entity.type
_entity.pdbx_description
1 polymer ?
#
loop_
_entity_poly.entity_id
_entity_poly.type
_entity_poly.pdbx_seq_one_letter_code
_entity_poly.pdbx_strand_id
1 'polypeptide(L)'
;MAGNYPVSAETRERVMAAVDSLHYVVNVHAKALSGRVAGPIALVLRDITGPSLAHVAAGVEEEAGSRGRLSLVCSTKDDTKREDDLVQLMREQHAAAVLLVGGTVTDDAYHRRMAGYAKALDSAGSRLVLCGRPPLPAGVPATVVDYDNRGGAFQATAHLLTAGHRRVLFLGGAPGFSSAEERRLGYRDALRAHGVPHADELDTSGDYTRASGYLRTREALSAGVGFTAVFAGSDVVALGALAALREAGLSVPSEVSVVGFDDVPFAADLTPALTTVRVPYEELGRTAVRLALDREVGFTSDNHVVLSTQLVIRDSVRPPAG
;
A
#
# COMPACT_ATOMS: atom_id res chain seq x y z
N MET A 1 -19.44 -16.81 -28.63
CA MET A 1 -20.85 -16.68 -29.11
C MET A 1 -21.64 -16.00 -28.00
N ALA A 2 -22.44 -15.01 -28.33
CA ALA A 2 -23.09 -14.12 -27.36
C ALA A 2 -24.27 -14.74 -26.58
N GLY A 3 -24.58 -16.00 -26.75
CA GLY A 3 -25.60 -16.72 -25.96
C GLY A 3 -27.07 -16.32 -26.13
N ASN A 4 -27.35 -15.29 -26.92
CA ASN A 4 -28.67 -14.65 -26.98
C ASN A 4 -29.62 -15.21 -28.07
N TYR A 5 -29.16 -16.16 -28.89
CA TYR A 5 -30.00 -16.88 -29.84
C TYR A 5 -29.91 -18.38 -29.55
N PRO A 6 -31.05 -19.08 -29.49
CA PRO A 6 -31.05 -20.52 -29.36
C PRO A 6 -30.52 -21.13 -30.66
N VAL A 7 -29.31 -21.65 -30.63
CA VAL A 7 -28.72 -22.46 -31.72
C VAL A 7 -28.76 -23.93 -31.29
N SER A 8 -29.00 -24.83 -32.24
CA SER A 8 -28.95 -26.27 -31.99
C SER A 8 -27.56 -26.70 -31.50
N ALA A 9 -27.49 -27.76 -30.68
CA ALA A 9 -26.24 -28.32 -30.19
C ALA A 9 -25.28 -28.63 -31.35
N GLU A 10 -25.76 -29.26 -32.42
CA GLU A 10 -25.00 -29.61 -33.63
C GLU A 10 -24.38 -28.36 -34.30
N THR A 11 -25.15 -27.26 -34.43
CA THR A 11 -24.63 -26.00 -34.99
C THR A 11 -23.56 -25.41 -34.11
N ARG A 12 -23.72 -25.49 -32.78
CA ARG A 12 -22.74 -25.02 -31.83
C ARG A 12 -21.43 -25.81 -31.93
N GLU A 13 -21.50 -27.11 -31.99
CA GLU A 13 -20.32 -28.00 -32.14
C GLU A 13 -19.55 -27.71 -33.42
N ARG A 14 -20.26 -27.56 -34.56
CA ARG A 14 -19.63 -27.22 -35.85
C ARG A 14 -18.93 -25.88 -35.83
N VAL A 15 -19.54 -24.86 -35.20
CA VAL A 15 -18.91 -23.54 -35.06
C VAL A 15 -17.70 -23.61 -34.13
N MET A 16 -17.76 -24.33 -33.00
CA MET A 16 -16.63 -24.48 -32.10
C MET A 16 -15.48 -25.22 -32.77
N ALA A 17 -15.76 -26.31 -33.52
CA ALA A 17 -14.73 -27.01 -34.27
C ALA A 17 -14.05 -26.14 -35.33
N ALA A 18 -14.82 -25.25 -36.00
CA ALA A 18 -14.24 -24.28 -36.93
C ALA A 18 -13.39 -23.21 -36.22
N VAL A 19 -13.83 -22.70 -35.05
CA VAL A 19 -13.07 -21.78 -34.22
C VAL A 19 -11.70 -22.40 -33.81
N ASP A 20 -11.73 -23.65 -33.36
CA ASP A 20 -10.53 -24.38 -32.93
C ASP A 20 -9.59 -24.65 -34.12
N SER A 21 -10.13 -25.09 -35.26
CA SER A 21 -9.32 -25.41 -36.45
C SER A 21 -8.69 -24.19 -37.11
N LEU A 22 -9.31 -23.02 -36.97
CA LEU A 22 -8.82 -21.75 -37.50
C LEU A 22 -7.95 -20.99 -36.46
N HIS A 23 -7.78 -21.53 -35.26
CA HIS A 23 -7.16 -20.82 -34.14
C HIS A 23 -7.74 -19.41 -33.96
N TYR A 24 -9.05 -19.27 -34.18
CA TYR A 24 -9.70 -17.97 -34.18
C TYR A 24 -9.80 -17.43 -32.77
N VAL A 25 -9.06 -16.33 -32.52
CA VAL A 25 -9.16 -15.55 -31.29
C VAL A 25 -10.11 -14.37 -31.48
N VAL A 26 -11.12 -14.30 -30.63
CA VAL A 26 -12.08 -13.19 -30.67
C VAL A 26 -11.34 -11.88 -30.37
N ASN A 27 -11.40 -10.92 -31.29
CA ASN A 27 -10.85 -9.60 -31.04
C ASN A 27 -11.63 -8.91 -29.91
N VAL A 28 -10.92 -8.67 -28.79
CA VAL A 28 -11.49 -8.08 -27.58
C VAL A 28 -12.06 -6.68 -27.86
N HIS A 29 -11.40 -5.89 -28.73
CA HIS A 29 -11.88 -4.55 -29.12
C HIS A 29 -13.16 -4.61 -29.96
N ALA A 30 -13.30 -5.58 -30.87
CA ALA A 30 -14.53 -5.79 -31.60
C ALA A 30 -15.69 -6.25 -30.70
N LYS A 31 -15.38 -7.01 -29.64
CA LYS A 31 -16.35 -7.42 -28.61
C LYS A 31 -16.76 -6.24 -27.71
N ALA A 32 -15.85 -5.28 -27.48
CA ALA A 32 -16.12 -4.06 -26.71
C ALA A 32 -17.19 -3.18 -27.40
N LEU A 33 -17.20 -3.10 -28.74
CA LEU A 33 -18.23 -2.41 -29.50
C LEU A 33 -19.67 -2.97 -29.29
N SER A 34 -19.76 -4.23 -28.82
CA SER A 34 -21.04 -4.86 -28.46
C SER A 34 -21.43 -4.66 -26.99
N GLY A 35 -20.72 -3.80 -26.22
CA GLY A 35 -21.03 -3.46 -24.82
C GLY A 35 -20.73 -4.57 -23.82
N ARG A 36 -19.92 -5.59 -24.18
CA ARG A 36 -19.71 -6.82 -23.38
C ARG A 36 -18.27 -7.12 -22.99
N VAL A 37 -17.36 -6.17 -23.13
CA VAL A 37 -15.97 -6.41 -22.70
C VAL A 37 -15.77 -5.80 -21.34
N ALA A 38 -15.39 -6.67 -20.42
CA ALA A 38 -14.88 -6.30 -19.12
C ALA A 38 -13.49 -5.66 -19.30
N GLY A 39 -13.36 -4.34 -19.15
CA GLY A 39 -12.07 -3.64 -19.22
C GLY A 39 -11.08 -4.12 -18.15
N PRO A 40 -9.78 -3.88 -18.35
CA PRO A 40 -8.75 -4.26 -17.39
C PRO A 40 -8.88 -3.47 -16.08
N ILE A 41 -8.23 -3.96 -15.03
CA ILE A 41 -7.98 -3.21 -13.80
C ILE A 41 -6.59 -2.58 -13.90
N ALA A 42 -6.51 -1.27 -13.81
CA ALA A 42 -5.24 -0.55 -13.84
C ALA A 42 -4.75 -0.27 -12.41
N LEU A 43 -3.55 -0.75 -12.10
CA LEU A 43 -2.87 -0.52 -10.84
C LEU A 43 -1.75 0.50 -11.07
N VAL A 44 -1.88 1.68 -10.49
CA VAL A 44 -0.92 2.78 -10.63
C VAL A 44 -0.18 2.95 -9.31
N LEU A 45 1.10 2.63 -9.32
CA LEU A 45 2.00 2.63 -8.17
C LEU A 45 3.05 3.72 -8.32
N ARG A 46 3.65 4.13 -7.20
CA ARG A 46 4.84 4.96 -7.22
C ARG A 46 6.03 4.21 -7.83
N ASP A 47 6.29 3.00 -7.34
CA ASP A 47 7.41 2.14 -7.73
C ASP A 47 6.99 0.67 -7.64
N ILE A 48 7.31 -0.11 -8.66
CA ILE A 48 7.00 -1.55 -8.73
C ILE A 48 8.03 -2.42 -7.99
N THR A 49 9.16 -1.85 -7.57
CA THR A 49 10.24 -2.59 -6.89
C THR A 49 10.06 -2.65 -5.37
N GLY A 50 9.15 -1.85 -4.81
CA GLY A 50 8.84 -1.86 -3.38
C GLY A 50 8.16 -3.17 -2.95
N PRO A 51 8.70 -3.92 -1.98
CA PRO A 51 8.15 -5.24 -1.62
C PRO A 51 6.70 -5.19 -1.16
N SER A 52 6.29 -4.18 -0.39
CA SER A 52 4.91 -3.99 0.05
C SER A 52 3.94 -3.75 -1.12
N LEU A 53 4.36 -2.98 -2.12
CA LEU A 53 3.53 -2.69 -3.30
C LEU A 53 3.36 -3.91 -4.22
N ALA A 54 4.35 -4.82 -4.26
CA ALA A 54 4.25 -6.09 -4.97
C ALA A 54 3.13 -6.97 -4.39
N HIS A 55 2.96 -7.00 -3.07
CA HIS A 55 1.86 -7.74 -2.41
C HIS A 55 0.48 -7.15 -2.74
N VAL A 56 0.36 -5.81 -2.83
CA VAL A 56 -0.90 -5.21 -3.32
C VAL A 56 -1.18 -5.66 -4.75
N ALA A 57 -0.16 -5.64 -5.62
CA ALA A 57 -0.31 -6.07 -7.00
C ALA A 57 -0.71 -7.55 -7.12
N ALA A 58 -0.19 -8.43 -6.27
CA ALA A 58 -0.58 -9.84 -6.22
C ALA A 58 -2.06 -9.99 -5.85
N GLY A 59 -2.55 -9.29 -4.83
CA GLY A 59 -3.97 -9.32 -4.45
C GLY A 59 -4.90 -8.75 -5.52
N VAL A 60 -4.47 -7.72 -6.24
CA VAL A 60 -5.21 -7.15 -7.39
C VAL A 60 -5.27 -8.16 -8.54
N GLU A 61 -4.15 -8.80 -8.87
CA GLU A 61 -4.07 -9.78 -9.97
C GLU A 61 -4.96 -10.99 -9.70
N GLU A 62 -4.88 -11.57 -8.50
CA GLU A 62 -5.69 -12.70 -8.08
C GLU A 62 -7.19 -12.40 -8.20
N GLU A 63 -7.66 -11.31 -7.62
CA GLU A 63 -9.09 -10.95 -7.63
C GLU A 63 -9.57 -10.56 -9.02
N ALA A 64 -8.77 -9.81 -9.80
CA ALA A 64 -9.11 -9.45 -11.17
C ALA A 64 -9.14 -10.70 -12.08
N GLY A 65 -8.16 -11.58 -11.94
CA GLY A 65 -8.06 -12.85 -12.68
C GLY A 65 -9.24 -13.78 -12.41
N SER A 66 -9.67 -13.92 -11.15
CA SER A 66 -10.85 -14.70 -10.77
C SER A 66 -12.14 -14.21 -11.45
N ARG A 67 -12.19 -12.93 -11.82
CA ARG A 67 -13.30 -12.28 -12.52
C ARG A 67 -13.07 -12.16 -14.04
N GLY A 68 -12.07 -12.86 -14.58
CA GLY A 68 -11.75 -12.88 -16.01
C GLY A 68 -11.25 -11.53 -16.55
N ARG A 69 -10.57 -10.72 -15.71
CA ARG A 69 -10.01 -9.42 -16.09
C ARG A 69 -8.49 -9.45 -16.05
N LEU A 70 -7.87 -8.64 -16.91
CA LEU A 70 -6.44 -8.40 -16.89
C LEU A 70 -6.12 -7.30 -15.87
N SER A 71 -4.95 -7.42 -15.22
CA SER A 71 -4.35 -6.37 -14.41
C SER A 71 -3.24 -5.69 -15.19
N LEU A 72 -3.23 -4.35 -15.21
CA LEU A 72 -2.18 -3.53 -15.81
C LEU A 72 -1.45 -2.82 -14.70
N VAL A 73 -0.15 -3.05 -14.57
CA VAL A 73 0.68 -2.40 -13.55
C VAL A 73 1.48 -1.28 -14.18
N CYS A 74 1.31 -0.06 -13.66
CA CYS A 74 1.96 1.16 -14.12
C CYS A 74 2.69 1.84 -12.97
N SER A 75 3.84 2.47 -13.26
CA SER A 75 4.64 3.22 -12.28
C SER A 75 4.69 4.70 -12.62
N THR A 76 4.42 5.56 -11.63
CA THR A 76 4.52 7.02 -11.77
C THR A 76 5.91 7.56 -11.51
N LYS A 77 6.73 6.87 -10.71
CA LYS A 77 8.04 7.34 -10.23
C LYS A 77 7.97 8.71 -9.54
N ASP A 78 6.90 8.95 -8.78
CA ASP A 78 6.59 10.22 -8.11
C ASP A 78 6.36 11.42 -9.06
N ASP A 79 6.16 11.17 -10.35
CA ASP A 79 5.85 12.21 -11.33
C ASP A 79 4.32 12.36 -11.46
N THR A 80 3.82 13.51 -11.01
CA THR A 80 2.39 13.86 -11.07
C THR A 80 1.87 13.94 -12.50
N LYS A 81 2.67 14.48 -13.44
CA LYS A 81 2.27 14.54 -14.85
C LYS A 81 2.12 13.14 -15.43
N ARG A 82 3.04 12.24 -15.07
CA ARG A 82 2.94 10.84 -15.49
C ARG A 82 1.72 10.16 -14.88
N GLU A 83 1.31 10.50 -13.64
CA GLU A 83 0.04 10.03 -13.07
C GLU A 83 -1.15 10.51 -13.91
N ASP A 84 -1.19 11.80 -14.30
CA ASP A 84 -2.23 12.37 -15.16
C ASP A 84 -2.30 11.62 -16.51
N ASP A 85 -1.16 11.46 -17.19
CA ASP A 85 -1.05 10.78 -18.47
C ASP A 85 -1.52 9.32 -18.40
N LEU A 86 -1.16 8.60 -17.33
CA LEU A 86 -1.57 7.21 -17.10
C LEU A 86 -3.08 7.10 -16.85
N VAL A 87 -3.66 7.97 -16.04
CA VAL A 87 -5.12 7.95 -15.76
C VAL A 87 -5.88 8.24 -17.06
N GLN A 88 -5.41 9.20 -17.86
CA GLN A 88 -6.02 9.50 -19.16
C GLN A 88 -5.93 8.29 -20.13
N LEU A 89 -4.75 7.66 -20.22
CA LEU A 89 -4.55 6.47 -21.05
C LEU A 89 -5.49 5.32 -20.62
N MET A 90 -5.61 5.08 -19.30
CA MET A 90 -6.49 4.02 -18.80
C MET A 90 -7.97 4.30 -19.11
N ARG A 91 -8.38 5.57 -19.10
CA ARG A 91 -9.72 5.97 -19.54
C ARG A 91 -9.94 5.66 -21.03
N GLU A 92 -8.96 5.96 -21.90
CA GLU A 92 -8.99 5.65 -23.32
C GLU A 92 -9.00 4.14 -23.61
N GLN A 93 -8.33 3.36 -22.77
CA GLN A 93 -8.33 1.90 -22.83
C GLN A 93 -9.58 1.26 -22.18
N HIS A 94 -10.56 2.06 -21.78
CA HIS A 94 -11.79 1.60 -21.12
C HIS A 94 -11.50 0.68 -19.91
N ALA A 95 -10.50 1.02 -19.11
CA ALA A 95 -10.25 0.30 -17.85
C ALA A 95 -11.52 0.30 -17.00
N ALA A 96 -11.85 -0.84 -16.40
CA ALA A 96 -13.00 -0.95 -15.51
C ALA A 96 -12.79 -0.18 -14.20
N ALA A 97 -11.55 -0.14 -13.75
CA ALA A 97 -11.14 0.67 -12.60
C ALA A 97 -9.66 1.09 -12.72
N VAL A 98 -9.36 2.24 -12.10
CA VAL A 98 -8.00 2.72 -11.87
C VAL A 98 -7.77 2.78 -10.35
N LEU A 99 -6.80 2.00 -9.88
CA LEU A 99 -6.40 1.91 -8.49
C LEU A 99 -5.12 2.73 -8.31
N LEU A 100 -5.19 3.83 -7.53
CA LEU A 100 -4.01 4.62 -7.17
C LEU A 100 -3.52 4.18 -5.79
N VAL A 101 -2.30 3.64 -5.73
CA VAL A 101 -1.79 2.95 -4.54
C VAL A 101 -0.64 3.68 -3.88
N GLY A 102 -0.64 3.65 -2.54
CA GLY A 102 0.40 4.20 -1.68
C GLY A 102 0.12 5.61 -1.21
N GLY A 103 0.74 5.99 -0.09
CA GLY A 103 0.60 7.32 0.50
C GLY A 103 0.94 8.46 -0.47
N THR A 104 0.53 9.65 -0.14
CA THR A 104 0.70 10.85 -0.98
C THR A 104 0.76 12.11 -0.12
N VAL A 105 1.28 13.18 -0.68
CA VAL A 105 1.12 14.52 -0.08
C VAL A 105 -0.30 15.00 -0.38
N THR A 106 -1.02 15.40 0.67
CA THR A 106 -2.42 15.85 0.58
C THR A 106 -2.49 17.36 0.72
N ASP A 107 -2.62 18.02 -0.42
CA ASP A 107 -2.85 19.45 -0.50
C ASP A 107 -4.11 19.74 -1.35
N ASP A 108 -4.47 21.01 -1.49
CA ASP A 108 -5.61 21.41 -2.31
C ASP A 108 -5.46 21.02 -3.78
N ALA A 109 -4.23 20.98 -4.30
CA ALA A 109 -3.97 20.57 -5.67
C ALA A 109 -4.24 19.06 -5.86
N TYR A 110 -3.81 18.25 -4.88
CA TYR A 110 -4.13 16.83 -4.84
C TYR A 110 -5.65 16.59 -4.82
N HIS A 111 -6.39 17.26 -3.93
CA HIS A 111 -7.83 17.07 -3.82
C HIS A 111 -8.57 17.45 -5.12
N ARG A 112 -8.19 18.57 -5.75
CA ARG A 112 -8.75 18.96 -7.06
C ARG A 112 -8.45 17.95 -8.15
N ARG A 113 -7.22 17.44 -8.20
CA ARG A 113 -6.78 16.45 -9.20
C ARG A 113 -7.54 15.13 -9.04
N MET A 114 -7.61 14.59 -7.83
CA MET A 114 -8.34 13.36 -7.54
C MET A 114 -9.84 13.49 -7.83
N ALA A 115 -10.45 14.60 -7.48
CA ALA A 115 -11.85 14.87 -7.83
C ALA A 115 -12.06 14.94 -9.35
N GLY A 116 -11.09 15.50 -10.09
CA GLY A 116 -11.09 15.50 -11.56
C GLY A 116 -11.02 14.10 -12.14
N TYR A 117 -10.09 13.26 -11.65
CA TYR A 117 -9.98 11.86 -12.07
C TYR A 117 -11.26 11.08 -11.79
N ALA A 118 -11.79 11.18 -10.55
CA ALA A 118 -12.99 10.47 -10.17
C ALA A 118 -14.16 10.78 -11.11
N LYS A 119 -14.43 12.06 -11.38
CA LYS A 119 -15.49 12.49 -12.29
C LYS A 119 -15.26 12.03 -13.74
N ALA A 120 -14.03 12.14 -14.24
CA ALA A 120 -13.69 11.75 -15.62
C ALA A 120 -13.80 10.24 -15.82
N LEU A 121 -13.38 9.43 -14.84
CA LEU A 121 -13.49 7.98 -14.89
C LEU A 121 -14.94 7.53 -14.74
N ASP A 122 -15.69 8.09 -13.80
CA ASP A 122 -17.12 7.76 -13.60
C ASP A 122 -17.95 8.05 -14.85
N SER A 123 -17.74 9.20 -15.49
CA SER A 123 -18.38 9.57 -16.77
C SER A 123 -18.05 8.61 -17.91
N ALA A 124 -16.91 7.92 -17.85
CA ALA A 124 -16.50 6.89 -18.80
C ALA A 124 -16.95 5.47 -18.42
N GLY A 125 -17.72 5.32 -17.32
CA GLY A 125 -18.13 4.03 -16.78
C GLY A 125 -17.04 3.24 -16.08
N SER A 126 -15.93 3.90 -15.72
CA SER A 126 -14.81 3.40 -14.95
C SER A 126 -14.91 3.83 -13.48
N ARG A 127 -14.05 3.32 -12.62
CA ARG A 127 -14.00 3.64 -11.19
C ARG A 127 -12.62 4.10 -10.74
N LEU A 128 -12.58 5.14 -9.89
CA LEU A 128 -11.38 5.50 -9.15
C LEU A 128 -11.40 4.80 -7.79
N VAL A 129 -10.31 4.09 -7.45
CA VAL A 129 -10.09 3.52 -6.13
C VAL A 129 -8.78 4.06 -5.57
N LEU A 130 -8.83 4.59 -4.37
CA LEU A 130 -7.66 5.07 -3.62
C LEU A 130 -7.26 4.00 -2.60
N CYS A 131 -6.07 3.44 -2.74
CA CYS A 131 -5.56 2.37 -1.88
C CYS A 131 -4.42 2.89 -1.01
N GLY A 132 -4.63 2.97 0.32
CA GLY A 132 -3.64 3.56 1.24
C GLY A 132 -3.45 5.07 1.02
N ARG A 133 -4.48 5.73 0.49
CA ARG A 133 -4.56 7.20 0.31
C ARG A 133 -5.74 7.74 1.12
N PRO A 134 -5.64 8.99 1.62
CA PRO A 134 -6.72 9.60 2.39
C PRO A 134 -8.03 9.72 1.59
N PRO A 135 -9.19 9.72 2.28
CA PRO A 135 -10.48 9.91 1.66
C PRO A 135 -10.62 11.30 1.04
N LEU A 136 -11.48 11.38 0.03
CA LEU A 136 -11.83 12.64 -0.65
C LEU A 136 -13.05 13.29 0.01
N PRO A 137 -13.30 14.58 -0.25
CA PRO A 137 -14.50 15.24 0.22
C PRO A 137 -15.79 14.52 -0.21
N ALA A 138 -16.84 14.63 0.59
CA ALA A 138 -18.13 14.01 0.32
C ALA A 138 -18.65 14.38 -1.07
N GLY A 139 -19.28 13.41 -1.75
CA GLY A 139 -19.85 13.58 -3.10
C GLY A 139 -18.86 13.39 -4.26
N VAL A 140 -17.59 13.12 -4.00
CA VAL A 140 -16.64 12.71 -5.05
C VAL A 140 -16.81 11.20 -5.31
N PRO A 141 -17.04 10.76 -6.57
CA PRO A 141 -17.30 9.36 -6.90
C PRO A 141 -16.01 8.51 -6.89
N ALA A 142 -15.45 8.30 -5.72
CA ALA A 142 -14.26 7.46 -5.51
C ALA A 142 -14.50 6.49 -4.36
N THR A 143 -13.85 5.33 -4.43
CA THR A 143 -13.79 4.35 -3.34
C THR A 143 -12.44 4.45 -2.65
N VAL A 144 -12.40 4.32 -1.34
CA VAL A 144 -11.18 4.34 -0.55
C VAL A 144 -11.02 3.02 0.18
N VAL A 145 -9.87 2.37 0.02
CA VAL A 145 -9.47 1.22 0.81
C VAL A 145 -8.15 1.58 1.47
N ASP A 146 -8.17 1.72 2.76
CA ASP A 146 -7.02 2.12 3.56
C ASP A 146 -6.67 1.05 4.60
N TYR A 147 -5.61 1.26 5.35
CA TYR A 147 -5.22 0.44 6.48
C TYR A 147 -4.79 1.31 7.65
N ASP A 148 -4.93 0.77 8.86
CA ASP A 148 -4.72 1.52 10.11
C ASP A 148 -3.23 1.78 10.37
N ASN A 149 -2.68 2.81 9.70
CA ASN A 149 -1.30 3.27 9.90
C ASN A 149 -1.06 3.74 11.33
N ARG A 150 -2.01 4.52 11.90
CA ARG A 150 -1.87 5.13 13.21
C ARG A 150 -1.95 4.10 14.33
N GLY A 151 -2.93 3.21 14.29
CA GLY A 151 -3.07 2.14 15.27
C GLY A 151 -1.92 1.13 15.20
N GLY A 152 -1.44 0.79 14.00
CA GLY A 152 -0.26 -0.08 13.84
C GLY A 152 1.00 0.55 14.43
N ALA A 153 1.26 1.84 14.17
CA ALA A 153 2.39 2.56 14.75
C ALA A 153 2.28 2.73 16.27
N PHE A 154 1.04 2.93 16.76
CA PHE A 154 0.77 2.91 18.19
C PHE A 154 1.15 1.56 18.81
N GLN A 155 0.71 0.44 18.22
CA GLN A 155 1.02 -0.91 18.71
C GLN A 155 2.53 -1.19 18.72
N ALA A 156 3.24 -0.83 17.64
CA ALA A 156 4.70 -0.98 17.54
C ALA A 156 5.43 -0.22 18.64
N THR A 157 5.07 1.04 18.85
CA THR A 157 5.69 1.89 19.87
C THR A 157 5.32 1.43 21.27
N ALA A 158 4.05 1.14 21.54
CA ALA A 158 3.57 0.65 22.83
C ALA A 158 4.25 -0.67 23.23
N HIS A 159 4.55 -1.55 22.28
CA HIS A 159 5.32 -2.78 22.54
C HIS A 159 6.72 -2.48 23.07
N LEU A 160 7.44 -1.54 22.46
CA LEU A 160 8.76 -1.10 22.94
C LEU A 160 8.67 -0.44 24.33
N LEU A 161 7.68 0.41 24.56
CA LEU A 161 7.49 1.09 25.83
C LEU A 161 7.11 0.12 26.96
N THR A 162 6.30 -0.89 26.66
CA THR A 162 5.93 -1.98 27.58
C THR A 162 7.12 -2.87 27.92
N ALA A 163 8.04 -3.09 26.97
CA ALA A 163 9.29 -3.78 27.22
C ALA A 163 10.26 -2.98 28.13
N GLY A 164 9.96 -1.72 28.44
CA GLY A 164 10.73 -0.87 29.34
C GLY A 164 11.54 0.24 28.67
N HIS A 165 11.55 0.30 27.34
CA HIS A 165 12.23 1.40 26.63
C HIS A 165 11.55 2.74 26.92
N ARG A 166 12.34 3.80 27.01
CA ARG A 166 11.86 5.19 27.21
C ARG A 166 12.41 6.15 26.17
N ARG A 167 13.51 5.80 25.52
CA ARG A 167 14.11 6.56 24.43
C ARG A 167 14.07 5.70 23.18
N VAL A 168 13.05 5.95 22.35
CA VAL A 168 12.77 5.22 21.10
C VAL A 168 13.04 6.16 19.94
N LEU A 169 14.05 5.85 19.13
CA LEU A 169 14.35 6.58 17.89
C LEU A 169 13.30 6.19 16.84
N PHE A 170 12.49 7.16 16.40
CA PHE A 170 11.54 6.97 15.30
C PHE A 170 12.17 7.40 13.97
N LEU A 171 12.22 6.46 13.04
CA LEU A 171 12.69 6.69 11.68
C LEU A 171 11.48 6.79 10.74
N GLY A 172 10.79 7.93 10.78
CA GLY A 172 9.57 8.18 10.02
C GLY A 172 9.79 8.38 8.52
N GLY A 173 8.70 8.54 7.78
CA GLY A 173 8.73 8.88 6.35
C GLY A 173 8.86 10.38 6.09
N ALA A 174 8.75 10.78 4.81
CA ALA A 174 8.85 12.16 4.38
C ALA A 174 7.71 13.01 4.98
N PRO A 175 7.99 14.26 5.39
CA PRO A 175 6.99 15.17 5.92
C PRO A 175 5.84 15.41 4.93
N GLY A 176 4.61 15.50 5.44
CA GLY A 176 3.40 15.71 4.64
C GLY A 176 2.90 14.48 3.89
N PHE A 177 3.65 13.38 3.90
CA PHE A 177 3.25 12.13 3.26
C PHE A 177 2.22 11.40 4.16
N SER A 178 1.02 11.15 3.67
CA SER A 178 -0.12 10.71 4.48
C SER A 178 0.18 9.52 5.40
N SER A 179 0.74 8.44 4.88
CA SER A 179 1.09 7.26 5.70
C SER A 179 2.20 7.54 6.71
N ALA A 180 3.13 8.47 6.40
CA ALA A 180 4.21 8.86 7.30
C ALA A 180 3.68 9.68 8.48
N GLU A 181 2.77 10.62 8.20
CA GLU A 181 2.14 11.43 9.24
C GLU A 181 1.28 10.59 10.19
N GLU A 182 0.48 9.66 9.65
CA GLU A 182 -0.32 8.76 10.48
C GLU A 182 0.55 7.86 11.36
N ARG A 183 1.65 7.30 10.82
CA ARG A 183 2.61 6.50 11.63
C ARG A 183 3.29 7.35 12.69
N ARG A 184 3.64 8.61 12.39
CA ARG A 184 4.20 9.54 13.37
C ARG A 184 3.20 9.88 14.47
N LEU A 185 1.94 10.13 14.11
CA LEU A 185 0.88 10.36 15.10
C LEU A 185 0.72 9.15 16.03
N GLY A 186 0.71 7.93 15.50
CA GLY A 186 0.64 6.70 16.30
C GLY A 186 1.82 6.56 17.26
N TYR A 187 3.04 6.85 16.81
CA TYR A 187 4.23 6.89 17.66
C TYR A 187 4.06 7.89 18.82
N ARG A 188 3.67 9.13 18.53
CA ARG A 188 3.48 10.18 19.54
C ARG A 188 2.32 9.87 20.50
N ASP A 189 1.24 9.27 20.00
CA ASP A 189 0.11 8.85 20.83
C ASP A 189 0.51 7.76 21.82
N ALA A 190 1.34 6.79 21.43
CA ALA A 190 1.85 5.76 22.31
C ALA A 190 2.77 6.33 23.39
N LEU A 191 3.68 7.26 23.05
CA LEU A 191 4.50 7.96 24.03
C LEU A 191 3.62 8.65 25.08
N ARG A 192 2.61 9.39 24.64
CA ARG A 192 1.67 10.08 25.52
C ARG A 192 0.92 9.12 26.43
N ALA A 193 0.39 8.03 25.89
CA ALA A 193 -0.35 7.02 26.63
C ALA A 193 0.49 6.33 27.71
N HIS A 194 1.81 6.23 27.52
CA HIS A 194 2.74 5.63 28.48
C HIS A 194 3.47 6.66 29.37
N GLY A 195 3.07 7.94 29.30
CA GLY A 195 3.68 9.00 30.11
C GLY A 195 5.16 9.27 29.76
N VAL A 196 5.59 8.98 28.53
CA VAL A 196 6.94 9.25 28.05
C VAL A 196 6.97 10.57 27.30
N PRO A 197 7.79 11.55 27.73
CA PRO A 197 7.91 12.82 27.02
C PRO A 197 8.39 12.63 25.57
N HIS A 198 7.80 13.39 24.65
CA HIS A 198 8.31 13.48 23.28
C HIS A 198 9.65 14.24 23.27
N ALA A 199 10.59 13.78 22.44
CA ALA A 199 11.88 14.41 22.24
C ALA A 199 12.13 14.57 20.72
N ASP A 200 12.32 15.80 20.26
CA ASP A 200 12.43 16.12 18.82
C ASP A 200 13.62 15.41 18.16
N GLU A 201 14.72 15.22 18.91
CA GLU A 201 15.91 14.50 18.41
C GLU A 201 15.67 13.01 18.17
N LEU A 202 14.58 12.45 18.70
CA LEU A 202 14.17 11.07 18.52
C LEU A 202 13.09 10.89 17.43
N ASP A 203 12.50 11.96 16.92
CA ASP A 203 11.42 11.93 15.89
C ASP A 203 11.94 12.43 14.55
N THR A 204 12.52 11.54 13.78
CA THR A 204 13.21 11.89 12.53
C THR A 204 12.35 11.63 11.29
N SER A 205 12.56 12.40 10.23
CA SER A 205 11.89 12.29 8.93
C SER A 205 12.86 11.92 7.83
N GLY A 206 12.38 11.24 6.79
CA GLY A 206 13.17 10.92 5.60
C GLY A 206 12.45 9.94 4.69
N ASP A 207 13.12 9.45 3.65
CA ASP A 207 12.52 8.52 2.71
C ASP A 207 12.38 7.11 3.29
N TYR A 208 11.41 6.36 2.79
CA TYR A 208 11.24 4.93 3.09
C TYR A 208 12.22 4.06 2.29
N THR A 209 13.51 4.37 2.41
CA THR A 209 14.59 3.60 1.78
C THR A 209 15.56 3.04 2.80
N ARG A 210 16.25 1.96 2.44
CA ARG A 210 17.32 1.38 3.26
C ARG A 210 18.44 2.41 3.53
N ALA A 211 18.82 3.19 2.52
CA ALA A 211 19.85 4.21 2.63
C ALA A 211 19.47 5.29 3.66
N SER A 212 18.21 5.75 3.62
CA SER A 212 17.70 6.74 4.58
C SER A 212 17.69 6.18 6.02
N GLY A 213 17.28 4.93 6.22
CA GLY A 213 17.34 4.27 7.52
C GLY A 213 18.75 4.18 8.09
N TYR A 214 19.70 3.77 7.23
CA TYR A 214 21.12 3.70 7.60
C TYR A 214 21.70 5.06 7.99
N LEU A 215 21.52 6.07 7.15
CA LEU A 215 22.09 7.40 7.37
C LEU A 215 21.56 8.04 8.65
N ARG A 216 20.24 8.05 8.85
CA ARG A 216 19.61 8.66 10.04
C ARG A 216 20.00 7.94 11.35
N THR A 217 20.11 6.62 11.33
CA THR A 217 20.57 5.88 12.50
C THR A 217 22.02 6.23 12.81
N ARG A 218 22.88 6.31 11.80
CA ARG A 218 24.27 6.70 11.95
C ARG A 218 24.45 8.13 12.46
N GLU A 219 23.63 9.05 11.95
CA GLU A 219 23.59 10.45 12.41
C GLU A 219 23.20 10.53 13.90
N ALA A 220 22.13 9.83 14.31
CA ALA A 220 21.70 9.77 15.70
C ALA A 220 22.79 9.20 16.63
N LEU A 221 23.50 8.14 16.21
CA LEU A 221 24.62 7.57 16.96
C LEU A 221 25.78 8.56 17.05
N SER A 222 26.16 9.21 15.96
CA SER A 222 27.28 10.16 15.92
C SER A 222 26.99 11.43 16.72
N ALA A 223 25.73 11.84 16.80
CA ALA A 223 25.28 12.98 17.61
C ALA A 223 25.15 12.65 19.11
N GLY A 224 25.39 11.41 19.50
CA GLY A 224 25.22 10.97 20.87
C GLY A 224 23.76 10.96 21.36
N VAL A 225 22.81 10.86 20.44
CA VAL A 225 21.39 10.71 20.79
C VAL A 225 21.23 9.36 21.48
N GLY A 226 21.11 9.37 22.79
CA GLY A 226 20.96 8.15 23.58
C GLY A 226 19.59 7.51 23.34
N PHE A 227 19.52 6.41 22.59
CA PHE A 227 18.32 5.61 22.42
C PHE A 227 18.60 4.14 22.71
N THR A 228 17.59 3.42 23.19
CA THR A 228 17.68 1.98 23.49
C THR A 228 16.82 1.14 22.54
N ALA A 229 15.98 1.79 21.73
CA ALA A 229 15.17 1.13 20.73
C ALA A 229 14.99 2.02 19.47
N VAL A 230 14.71 1.37 18.36
CA VAL A 230 14.36 2.00 17.07
C VAL A 230 12.98 1.51 16.65
N PHE A 231 12.09 2.45 16.33
CA PHE A 231 10.90 2.16 15.53
C PHE A 231 11.13 2.69 14.12
N ALA A 232 11.34 1.80 13.18
CA ALA A 232 11.49 2.12 11.77
C ALA A 232 10.13 2.14 11.09
N GLY A 233 9.80 3.24 10.40
CA GLY A 233 8.51 3.43 9.74
C GLY A 233 8.26 2.49 8.55
N SER A 234 9.23 1.63 8.17
CA SER A 234 9.05 0.47 7.28
C SER A 234 10.15 -0.57 7.52
N ASP A 235 9.94 -1.81 7.13
CA ASP A 235 10.94 -2.89 7.24
C ASP A 235 12.19 -2.58 6.38
N VAL A 236 12.02 -1.90 5.25
CA VAL A 236 13.15 -1.46 4.42
C VAL A 236 14.01 -0.43 5.15
N VAL A 237 13.40 0.48 5.90
CA VAL A 237 14.11 1.44 6.78
C VAL A 237 14.79 0.68 7.92
N ALA A 238 14.12 -0.32 8.51
CA ALA A 238 14.69 -1.17 9.56
C ALA A 238 15.96 -1.90 9.10
N LEU A 239 16.01 -2.39 7.84
CA LEU A 239 17.23 -2.97 7.26
C LEU A 239 18.41 -1.98 7.28
N GLY A 240 18.13 -0.72 7.00
CA GLY A 240 19.13 0.35 7.07
C GLY A 240 19.62 0.58 8.50
N ALA A 241 18.69 0.68 9.44
CA ALA A 241 18.99 0.85 10.85
C ALA A 241 19.83 -0.32 11.41
N LEU A 242 19.44 -1.56 11.11
CA LEU A 242 20.20 -2.77 11.50
C LEU A 242 21.63 -2.77 10.95
N ALA A 243 21.81 -2.29 9.72
CA ALA A 243 23.15 -2.17 9.13
C ALA A 243 24.01 -1.13 9.86
N ALA A 244 23.44 0.03 10.20
CA ALA A 244 24.15 1.09 10.93
C ALA A 244 24.51 0.67 12.37
N LEU A 245 23.58 0.00 13.08
CA LEU A 245 23.82 -0.53 14.42
C LEU A 245 24.95 -1.57 14.42
N ARG A 246 24.92 -2.50 13.47
CA ARG A 246 25.97 -3.52 13.31
C ARG A 246 27.34 -2.90 13.03
N GLU A 247 27.42 -1.87 12.17
CA GLU A 247 28.68 -1.16 11.88
C GLU A 247 29.21 -0.42 13.11
N ALA A 248 28.31 0.09 13.97
CA ALA A 248 28.66 0.70 15.24
C ALA A 248 29.02 -0.32 16.34
N GLY A 249 28.99 -1.62 16.07
CA GLY A 249 29.26 -2.68 17.03
C GLY A 249 28.13 -2.93 18.03
N LEU A 250 26.92 -2.38 17.76
CA LEU A 250 25.75 -2.55 18.63
C LEU A 250 24.93 -3.77 18.22
N SER A 251 24.67 -4.63 19.18
CA SER A 251 23.92 -5.88 18.98
C SER A 251 22.41 -5.68 19.14
N VAL A 252 21.64 -6.27 18.21
CA VAL A 252 20.17 -6.33 18.28
C VAL A 252 19.78 -7.77 18.67
N PRO A 253 18.91 -7.95 19.65
CA PRO A 253 18.23 -6.95 20.50
C PRO A 253 18.99 -6.58 21.79
N SER A 254 20.22 -7.08 22.00
CA SER A 254 20.88 -7.03 23.32
C SER A 254 21.24 -5.63 23.79
N GLU A 255 21.54 -4.71 22.91
CA GLU A 255 21.85 -3.32 23.25
C GLU A 255 20.80 -2.36 22.71
N VAL A 256 20.26 -2.64 21.51
CA VAL A 256 19.21 -1.84 20.89
C VAL A 256 18.12 -2.75 20.34
N SER A 257 16.87 -2.52 20.73
CA SER A 257 15.72 -3.19 20.16
C SER A 257 15.28 -2.52 18.85
N VAL A 258 14.73 -3.29 17.88
CA VAL A 258 14.28 -2.73 16.60
C VAL A 258 12.89 -3.28 16.27
N VAL A 259 11.97 -2.38 15.90
CA VAL A 259 10.65 -2.73 15.36
C VAL A 259 10.50 -2.09 13.99
N GLY A 260 9.94 -2.84 13.03
CA GLY A 260 9.64 -2.40 11.69
C GLY A 260 8.14 -2.11 11.46
N PHE A 261 7.80 -1.97 10.19
CA PHE A 261 6.43 -1.81 9.71
C PHE A 261 6.35 -2.39 8.29
N ASP A 262 5.29 -3.07 7.92
CA ASP A 262 4.87 -3.69 6.66
C ASP A 262 4.79 -5.23 6.73
N ASP A 263 5.65 -5.91 7.49
CA ASP A 263 5.83 -7.38 7.57
C ASP A 263 6.10 -8.01 6.21
N VAL A 264 7.07 -7.43 5.49
CA VAL A 264 7.52 -8.01 4.21
C VAL A 264 8.28 -9.31 4.42
N PRO A 265 8.32 -10.23 3.42
CA PRO A 265 8.85 -11.60 3.61
C PRO A 265 10.21 -11.68 4.29
N PHE A 266 11.16 -10.83 3.91
CA PHE A 266 12.50 -10.85 4.49
C PHE A 266 12.54 -10.51 5.99
N ALA A 267 11.49 -9.88 6.55
CA ALA A 267 11.46 -9.53 7.98
C ALA A 267 11.55 -10.78 8.88
N ALA A 268 11.01 -11.90 8.44
CA ALA A 268 11.09 -13.18 9.14
C ALA A 268 12.46 -13.86 9.00
N ASP A 269 13.19 -13.59 7.91
CA ASP A 269 14.45 -14.25 7.57
C ASP A 269 15.68 -13.50 8.12
N LEU A 270 15.48 -12.33 8.73
CA LEU A 270 16.56 -11.58 9.37
C LEU A 270 17.08 -12.29 10.61
N THR A 271 18.30 -11.95 11.01
CA THR A 271 18.91 -12.41 12.27
C THR A 271 19.35 -11.19 13.08
N PRO A 272 18.62 -10.89 14.18
CA PRO A 272 17.40 -11.54 14.66
C PRO A 272 16.20 -11.29 13.74
N ALA A 273 15.19 -12.19 13.76
CA ALA A 273 13.94 -12.00 13.04
C ALA A 273 13.23 -10.74 13.52
N LEU A 274 12.75 -9.91 12.58
CA LEU A 274 12.27 -8.56 12.88
C LEU A 274 10.82 -8.57 13.39
N THR A 275 10.62 -8.05 14.60
CA THR A 275 9.31 -7.64 15.11
C THR A 275 8.81 -6.47 14.24
N THR A 276 7.58 -6.56 13.74
CA THR A 276 7.06 -5.58 12.78
C THR A 276 5.54 -5.51 12.82
N VAL A 277 4.96 -4.53 12.14
CA VAL A 277 3.51 -4.41 11.96
C VAL A 277 3.13 -4.99 10.61
N ARG A 278 2.27 -6.01 10.62
CA ARG A 278 1.71 -6.58 9.40
C ARG A 278 0.62 -5.69 8.85
N VAL A 279 0.79 -5.28 7.59
CA VAL A 279 -0.25 -4.65 6.77
C VAL A 279 -0.80 -5.70 5.81
N PRO A 280 -2.12 -5.89 5.73
CA PRO A 280 -2.73 -6.90 4.86
C PRO A 280 -2.76 -6.43 3.38
N TYR A 281 -1.60 -6.25 2.76
CA TYR A 281 -1.46 -5.67 1.42
C TYR A 281 -2.18 -6.43 0.31
N GLU A 282 -2.16 -7.76 0.35
CA GLU A 282 -2.91 -8.58 -0.64
C GLU A 282 -4.41 -8.37 -0.47
N GLU A 283 -4.91 -8.35 0.78
CA GLU A 283 -6.32 -8.09 1.04
C GLU A 283 -6.73 -6.66 0.68
N LEU A 284 -5.82 -5.69 0.82
CA LEU A 284 -6.02 -4.33 0.32
C LEU A 284 -6.30 -4.35 -1.19
N GLY A 285 -5.46 -5.08 -1.94
CA GLY A 285 -5.62 -5.25 -3.39
C GLY A 285 -6.91 -5.96 -3.77
N ARG A 286 -7.21 -7.11 -3.13
CA ARG A 286 -8.47 -7.87 -3.36
C ARG A 286 -9.71 -7.02 -3.05
N THR A 287 -9.72 -6.34 -1.92
CA THR A 287 -10.84 -5.48 -1.50
C THR A 287 -11.04 -4.32 -2.48
N ALA A 288 -9.96 -3.70 -2.95
CA ALA A 288 -10.04 -2.62 -3.92
C ALA A 288 -10.70 -3.07 -5.24
N VAL A 289 -10.35 -4.24 -5.75
CA VAL A 289 -10.96 -4.80 -6.97
C VAL A 289 -12.42 -5.18 -6.75
N ARG A 290 -12.73 -5.83 -5.61
CA ARG A 290 -14.13 -6.18 -5.27
C ARG A 290 -15.03 -4.95 -5.25
N LEU A 291 -14.65 -3.92 -4.50
CA LEU A 291 -15.44 -2.70 -4.38
C LEU A 291 -15.53 -1.92 -5.71
N ALA A 292 -14.50 -2.00 -6.55
CA ALA A 292 -14.54 -1.39 -7.88
C ALA A 292 -15.54 -2.06 -8.82
N LEU A 293 -15.71 -3.39 -8.72
CA LEU A 293 -16.50 -4.18 -9.66
C LEU A 293 -17.92 -4.48 -9.18
N ASP A 294 -18.17 -4.45 -7.87
CA ASP A 294 -19.48 -4.74 -7.30
C ASP A 294 -20.39 -3.50 -7.40
N ARG A 295 -21.21 -3.50 -8.45
CA ARG A 295 -22.08 -2.35 -8.82
C ARG A 295 -23.25 -2.10 -7.87
N GLU A 296 -23.57 -3.04 -6.99
CA GLU A 296 -24.71 -2.94 -6.07
C GLU A 296 -24.48 -1.96 -4.91
N VAL A 297 -23.22 -1.62 -4.65
CA VAL A 297 -22.87 -0.58 -3.69
C VAL A 297 -22.91 0.76 -4.41
N GLY A 298 -24.07 1.42 -4.39
CA GLY A 298 -24.17 2.83 -4.82
C GLY A 298 -23.10 3.66 -4.10
N PHE A 299 -22.64 4.77 -4.69
CA PHE A 299 -21.75 5.71 -4.00
C PHE A 299 -22.50 6.31 -2.80
N THR A 300 -22.46 5.59 -1.67
CA THR A 300 -22.87 6.14 -0.38
C THR A 300 -21.67 6.85 0.22
N SER A 301 -21.89 7.77 1.16
CA SER A 301 -20.83 8.47 1.91
C SER A 301 -19.82 7.54 2.61
N ASP A 302 -20.09 6.23 2.65
CA ASP A 302 -19.36 5.22 3.40
C ASP A 302 -18.46 4.31 2.50
N ASN A 303 -18.11 4.74 1.30
CA ASN A 303 -17.19 3.99 0.42
C ASN A 303 -15.71 4.06 0.91
N HIS A 304 -15.53 4.02 2.22
CA HIS A 304 -14.22 3.99 2.87
C HIS A 304 -14.11 2.75 3.76
N VAL A 305 -13.22 1.84 3.38
CA VAL A 305 -12.88 0.64 4.14
C VAL A 305 -11.49 0.80 4.73
N VAL A 306 -11.36 0.58 6.04
CA VAL A 306 -10.06 0.58 6.73
C VAL A 306 -9.76 -0.84 7.20
N LEU A 307 -8.67 -1.42 6.70
CA LEU A 307 -8.21 -2.74 7.10
C LEU A 307 -7.35 -2.62 8.37
N SER A 308 -7.56 -3.56 9.30
CA SER A 308 -6.77 -3.60 10.53
C SER A 308 -5.34 -4.04 10.25
N THR A 309 -4.40 -3.46 11.00
CA THR A 309 -3.00 -3.90 11.07
C THR A 309 -2.75 -4.72 12.33
N GLN A 310 -1.70 -5.52 12.35
CA GLN A 310 -1.37 -6.41 13.45
C GLN A 310 0.13 -6.39 13.77
N LEU A 311 0.48 -6.23 15.04
CA LEU A 311 1.86 -6.42 15.49
C LEU A 311 2.24 -7.90 15.42
N VAL A 312 3.35 -8.19 14.75
CA VAL A 312 3.98 -9.52 14.66
C VAL A 312 5.25 -9.52 15.48
N ILE A 313 5.19 -10.16 16.65
CA ILE A 313 6.32 -10.23 17.59
C ILE A 313 7.29 -11.32 17.14
N ARG A 314 8.58 -10.97 17.07
CA ARG A 314 9.71 -11.85 16.76
C ARG A 314 10.87 -11.56 17.73
N ASP A 315 12.11 -11.76 17.28
CA ASP A 315 13.30 -11.82 18.14
C ASP A 315 14.06 -10.48 18.30
N SER A 316 13.63 -9.41 17.62
CA SER A 316 14.36 -8.14 17.56
C SER A 316 14.07 -7.17 18.71
N VAL A 317 13.29 -7.58 19.70
CA VAL A 317 12.94 -6.76 20.88
C VAL A 317 13.20 -7.53 22.18
N ARG A 318 13.82 -6.85 23.15
CA ARG A 318 13.97 -7.30 24.53
C ARG A 318 14.00 -6.09 25.48
N PRO A 319 13.80 -6.26 26.79
CA PRO A 319 13.97 -5.18 27.75
C PRO A 319 15.36 -4.53 27.63
N PRO A 320 15.48 -3.20 27.83
CA PRO A 320 16.78 -2.52 27.82
C PRO A 320 17.67 -3.08 28.90
N ALA A 321 19.00 -3.12 28.63
CA ALA A 321 19.97 -3.38 29.68
C ALA A 321 19.85 -2.28 30.76
N GLY A 322 19.75 -2.68 32.02
CA GLY A 322 19.57 -1.76 33.13
C GLY A 322 20.78 -0.83 33.34
#